data_9dd13e59f8af44efa4ce0888b7d0a8d6
#
_entry.id   9dd13e59f8af44efa4ce0888b7d0a8d6
#
_cell.length_a   1.000
_cell.length_b   1.000
_cell.length_c   1.000
_cell.angle_alpha   90.00
_cell.angle_beta   90.00
_cell.angle_gamma   90.00
#
_symmetry.space_group_name_H-M   'P 1'
#
loop_
_entity.id
_entity.type
_entity.pdbx_description
1 polymer ?
#
loop_
_entity_poly.entity_id
_entity_poly.type
_entity_poly.pdbx_seq_one_letter_code
_entity_poly.pdbx_strand_id
1 'polypeptide(L)'
;VRSSAASDVYKRQLLAPFTGAGQWMSGDNYGRVTSGTAVALLGRVRVLYASPLFNRSNDLSRWTQAYNDIKRSIDVLTAAGYGLANESNPGVNASGWANLFTEVPSQEAVFVTLHNTLTEGVPDYRKNNTWENGIRPYNARGGGGKTPSAMLVDMFPMSDGKIPATCETYNTLTKSDIPYYREFPFVDRDPRFYRTFAFPGVRWSFVGNPTTQGNRYPHNGPDYELWNYTWYTDAAYVDDIEANSSVTYGADGLLNDVKGFYVRKRSDDRDVNAIARYVYDEKSGGFTRSAAPYMEIRYAEVLLNYAEAACNAGEMGVAVDQLQKIRARVGYKAENNYGLEAGLDGDQAKCMAAIMYERQIELAYEGKRFDDMRRWMLFDGGI
;
A
#
# COMPACT_ATOMS: atom_id res chain seq x y z
N VAL A 1 -4.34 23.08 31.47
CA VAL A 1 -4.08 24.39 30.84
C VAL A 1 -2.56 24.67 30.72
N ARG A 2 -1.73 24.20 31.67
CA ARG A 2 -0.25 24.42 31.61
C ARG A 2 0.46 23.45 30.64
N SER A 3 -0.16 22.34 30.23
CA SER A 3 0.44 21.39 29.28
C SER A 3 0.40 21.87 27.81
N SER A 4 -0.50 22.77 27.45
CA SER A 4 -0.61 23.25 26.07
C SER A 4 0.50 24.21 25.67
N ALA A 5 0.89 25.14 26.55
CA ALA A 5 1.95 26.09 26.26
C ALA A 5 3.35 25.44 26.19
N ALA A 6 3.64 24.49 27.10
CA ALA A 6 4.88 23.72 27.04
C ALA A 6 4.90 22.78 25.81
N SER A 7 3.77 22.18 25.45
CA SER A 7 3.60 21.42 24.22
C SER A 7 3.79 22.28 22.96
N ASP A 8 3.31 23.52 22.96
CA ASP A 8 3.48 24.45 21.83
C ASP A 8 4.90 24.97 21.70
N VAL A 9 5.60 25.23 22.81
CA VAL A 9 7.03 25.57 22.80
C VAL A 9 7.87 24.39 22.32
N TYR A 10 7.58 23.18 22.78
CA TYR A 10 8.26 21.97 22.35
C TYR A 10 8.00 21.67 20.87
N LYS A 11 6.77 21.83 20.41
CA LYS A 11 6.41 21.73 18.97
C LYS A 11 7.18 22.75 18.13
N ARG A 12 7.28 23.99 18.59
CA ARG A 12 8.05 25.04 17.89
C ARG A 12 9.55 24.74 17.88
N GLN A 13 10.08 24.15 18.91
CA GLN A 13 11.51 23.76 18.98
C GLN A 13 11.82 22.55 18.08
N LEU A 14 10.89 21.59 17.95
CA LEU A 14 11.00 20.48 17.01
C LEU A 14 10.77 20.93 15.55
N LEU A 15 10.02 22.02 15.36
CA LEU A 15 9.68 22.54 14.03
C LEU A 15 10.87 23.30 13.38
N ALA A 16 11.68 23.99 14.19
CA ALA A 16 12.71 24.92 13.70
C ALA A 16 13.86 24.26 12.90
N PRO A 17 14.39 23.07 13.25
CA PRO A 17 15.52 22.49 12.52
C PRO A 17 15.20 21.86 11.17
N PHE A 18 13.90 21.54 10.89
CA PHE A 18 13.49 20.74 9.74
C PHE A 18 12.41 21.39 8.86
N THR A 19 12.34 22.73 8.88
CA THR A 19 11.37 23.49 8.10
C THR A 19 11.86 23.88 6.71
N GLY A 20 13.13 23.65 6.38
CA GLY A 20 13.66 23.85 5.03
C GLY A 20 13.20 22.75 4.08
N ALA A 21 12.79 23.14 2.86
CA ALA A 21 12.39 22.18 1.83
C ALA A 21 13.50 21.15 1.60
N GLY A 22 13.15 19.88 1.74
CA GLY A 22 14.05 18.75 1.48
C GLY A 22 15.12 18.47 2.56
N GLN A 23 15.26 19.26 3.61
CA GLN A 23 16.27 19.01 4.65
C GLN A 23 16.10 17.66 5.35
N TRP A 24 14.85 17.21 5.52
CA TRP A 24 14.54 15.93 6.14
C TRP A 24 14.92 14.72 5.26
N MET A 25 15.14 14.93 3.96
CA MET A 25 15.57 13.90 3.01
C MET A 25 17.08 13.69 3.01
N SER A 26 17.87 14.51 3.68
CA SER A 26 19.31 14.29 3.76
C SER A 26 19.64 12.98 4.49
N GLY A 27 20.76 12.34 4.14
CA GLY A 27 21.16 11.06 4.72
C GLY A 27 21.24 11.05 6.24
N ASP A 28 21.57 12.19 6.86
CA ASP A 28 21.66 12.32 8.32
C ASP A 28 20.31 12.52 9.02
N ASN A 29 19.30 12.98 8.29
CA ASN A 29 18.00 13.36 8.86
C ASN A 29 16.87 12.41 8.49
N TYR A 30 16.99 11.68 7.40
CA TYR A 30 15.94 10.76 6.95
C TYR A 30 15.65 9.70 8.03
N GLY A 31 14.37 9.52 8.33
CA GLY A 31 13.90 8.62 9.40
C GLY A 31 13.79 9.26 10.79
N ARG A 32 14.24 10.51 10.96
CA ARG A 32 14.02 11.24 12.22
C ARG A 32 12.58 11.78 12.28
N VAL A 33 12.08 11.97 13.49
CA VAL A 33 10.80 12.64 13.72
C VAL A 33 10.95 14.12 13.32
N THR A 34 10.10 14.57 12.41
CA THR A 34 10.09 15.94 11.89
C THR A 34 8.84 16.71 12.32
N SER A 35 8.79 17.99 12.03
CA SER A 35 7.56 18.76 12.16
C SER A 35 6.43 18.20 11.31
N GLY A 36 6.75 17.72 10.09
CA GLY A 36 5.82 17.02 9.21
C GLY A 36 5.22 15.77 9.88
N THR A 37 6.06 14.97 10.54
CA THR A 37 5.60 13.82 11.34
C THR A 37 4.61 14.24 12.43
N ALA A 38 4.93 15.33 13.17
CA ALA A 38 4.07 15.79 14.27
C ALA A 38 2.69 16.27 13.79
N VAL A 39 2.65 17.06 12.70
CA VAL A 39 1.38 17.56 12.17
C VAL A 39 0.55 16.46 11.48
N ALA A 40 1.20 15.52 10.82
CA ALA A 40 0.50 14.37 10.23
C ALA A 40 -0.10 13.44 11.31
N LEU A 41 0.65 13.21 12.39
CA LEU A 41 0.14 12.47 13.55
C LEU A 41 -1.04 13.17 14.21
N LEU A 42 -0.97 14.51 14.36
CA LEU A 42 -2.11 15.30 14.84
C LEU A 42 -3.34 15.07 13.96
N GLY A 43 -3.20 15.11 12.62
CA GLY A 43 -4.28 14.83 11.69
C GLY A 43 -4.91 13.45 11.89
N ARG A 44 -4.09 12.42 12.06
CA ARG A 44 -4.55 11.06 12.37
C ARG A 44 -5.36 11.00 13.68
N VAL A 45 -4.87 11.66 14.73
CA VAL A 45 -5.57 11.73 16.03
C VAL A 45 -6.89 12.51 15.91
N ARG A 46 -6.93 13.58 15.12
CA ARG A 46 -8.16 14.35 14.87
C ARG A 46 -9.25 13.54 14.19
N VAL A 47 -8.89 12.81 13.14
CA VAL A 47 -9.82 11.90 12.44
C VAL A 47 -10.31 10.81 13.38
N LEU A 48 -9.43 10.19 14.17
CA LEU A 48 -9.82 9.21 15.16
C LEU A 48 -10.82 9.78 16.18
N TYR A 49 -10.55 10.98 16.72
CA TYR A 49 -11.39 11.63 17.72
C TYR A 49 -12.75 12.08 17.16
N ALA A 50 -12.81 12.42 15.87
CA ALA A 50 -14.04 12.78 15.17
C ALA A 50 -14.87 11.57 14.73
N SER A 51 -14.26 10.38 14.63
CA SER A 51 -14.91 9.15 14.15
C SER A 51 -15.92 8.60 15.16
N PRO A 52 -16.95 7.85 14.73
CA PRO A 52 -18.08 7.39 15.54
C PRO A 52 -17.70 6.68 16.83
N LEU A 53 -16.58 5.95 16.87
CA LEU A 53 -16.10 5.27 18.08
C LEU A 53 -15.94 6.23 19.27
N PHE A 54 -15.45 7.45 19.03
CA PHE A 54 -15.24 8.48 20.04
C PHE A 54 -16.22 9.65 19.95
N ASN A 55 -17.04 9.69 18.90
CA ASN A 55 -17.99 10.77 18.62
C ASN A 55 -19.41 10.23 18.48
N ARG A 56 -19.91 9.58 19.52
CA ARG A 56 -21.23 8.94 19.54
C ARG A 56 -22.40 9.92 19.34
N SER A 57 -22.22 11.18 19.71
CA SER A 57 -23.19 12.24 19.51
C SER A 57 -23.17 12.87 18.13
N ASN A 58 -22.24 12.42 17.27
CA ASN A 58 -21.99 13.02 15.95
C ASN A 58 -21.77 14.55 16.01
N ASP A 59 -20.91 14.98 16.93
CA ASP A 59 -20.51 16.38 17.05
C ASP A 59 -19.72 16.81 15.81
N LEU A 60 -20.36 17.54 14.91
CA LEU A 60 -19.78 18.00 13.63
C LEU A 60 -18.61 18.97 13.84
N SER A 61 -18.54 19.64 14.99
CA SER A 61 -17.40 20.53 15.28
C SER A 61 -16.05 19.80 15.31
N ARG A 62 -16.04 18.51 15.66
CA ARG A 62 -14.84 17.68 15.65
C ARG A 62 -14.35 17.42 14.22
N TRP A 63 -15.26 17.22 13.27
CA TRP A 63 -14.91 17.07 11.85
C TRP A 63 -14.39 18.38 11.25
N THR A 64 -15.04 19.51 11.57
CA THR A 64 -14.58 20.84 11.17
C THR A 64 -13.18 21.13 11.71
N GLN A 65 -12.90 20.77 12.97
CA GLN A 65 -11.58 20.90 13.55
C GLN A 65 -10.55 19.99 12.87
N ALA A 66 -10.92 18.72 12.60
CA ALA A 66 -10.05 17.79 11.87
C ALA A 66 -9.71 18.34 10.48
N TYR A 67 -10.71 18.79 9.73
CA TYR A 67 -10.52 19.41 8.42
C TYR A 67 -9.52 20.57 8.46
N ASN A 68 -9.73 21.54 9.36
CA ASN A 68 -8.86 22.71 9.47
C ASN A 68 -7.43 22.38 9.90
N ASP A 69 -7.28 21.45 10.86
CA ASP A 69 -5.95 21.05 11.34
C ASP A 69 -5.17 20.24 10.28
N ILE A 70 -5.85 19.38 9.50
CA ILE A 70 -5.22 18.60 8.44
C ILE A 70 -4.90 19.48 7.23
N LYS A 71 -5.76 20.43 6.87
CA LYS A 71 -5.46 21.44 5.85
C LYS A 71 -4.15 22.16 6.15
N ARG A 72 -4.00 22.65 7.39
CA ARG A 72 -2.76 23.27 7.84
C ARG A 72 -1.57 22.31 7.84
N SER A 73 -1.81 21.02 8.14
CA SER A 73 -0.79 19.99 8.07
C SER A 73 -0.27 19.80 6.65
N ILE A 74 -1.16 19.80 5.66
CA ILE A 74 -0.79 19.70 4.24
C ILE A 74 0.06 20.90 3.82
N ASP A 75 -0.30 22.13 4.24
CA ASP A 75 0.50 23.33 3.94
C ASP A 75 1.92 23.20 4.49
N VAL A 76 2.07 22.74 5.75
CA VAL A 76 3.38 22.50 6.38
C VAL A 76 4.16 21.41 5.66
N LEU A 77 3.51 20.31 5.32
CA LEU A 77 4.16 19.19 4.62
C LEU A 77 4.63 19.59 3.22
N THR A 78 3.79 20.28 2.45
CA THR A 78 4.12 20.74 1.11
C THR A 78 5.27 21.75 1.15
N ALA A 79 5.25 22.70 2.08
CA ALA A 79 6.33 23.67 2.25
C ALA A 79 7.67 23.00 2.64
N ALA A 80 7.61 21.87 3.34
CA ALA A 80 8.79 21.07 3.70
C ALA A 80 9.25 20.12 2.57
N GLY A 81 8.55 20.06 1.43
CA GLY A 81 8.90 19.23 0.30
C GLY A 81 8.32 17.79 0.32
N TYR A 82 7.36 17.52 1.22
CA TYR A 82 6.59 16.28 1.15
C TYR A 82 5.54 16.35 0.05
N GLY A 83 5.22 15.21 -0.54
CA GLY A 83 4.22 15.09 -1.61
C GLY A 83 3.98 13.65 -2.02
N LEU A 84 3.11 13.44 -2.98
CA LEU A 84 2.96 12.13 -3.60
C LEU A 84 4.22 11.77 -4.39
N ALA A 85 4.76 10.59 -4.15
CA ALA A 85 5.91 10.10 -4.90
C ALA A 85 5.48 9.72 -6.32
N ASN A 86 6.35 10.04 -7.30
CA ASN A 86 6.17 9.66 -8.71
C ASN A 86 4.83 10.12 -9.34
N GLU A 87 4.28 11.25 -8.88
CA GLU A 87 2.97 11.76 -9.32
C GLU A 87 2.90 11.99 -10.83
N SER A 88 3.99 12.46 -11.44
CA SER A 88 4.07 12.72 -12.88
C SER A 88 4.44 11.49 -13.71
N ASN A 89 4.83 10.40 -13.08
CA ASN A 89 5.29 9.18 -13.76
C ASN A 89 4.69 7.92 -13.12
N PRO A 90 3.42 7.60 -13.43
CA PRO A 90 2.76 6.41 -12.88
C PRO A 90 3.44 5.11 -13.28
N GLY A 91 4.11 5.08 -14.43
CA GLY A 91 4.70 3.88 -14.99
C GLY A 91 3.66 2.83 -15.42
N VAL A 92 4.14 1.72 -15.94
CA VAL A 92 3.26 0.61 -16.34
C VAL A 92 2.72 -0.09 -15.10
N ASN A 93 1.41 -0.29 -15.05
CA ASN A 93 0.73 -0.91 -13.90
C ASN A 93 1.13 -0.28 -12.57
N ALA A 94 1.15 1.05 -12.50
CA ALA A 94 1.51 1.82 -11.30
C ALA A 94 2.89 1.47 -10.71
N SER A 95 3.89 1.19 -11.56
CA SER A 95 5.26 0.90 -11.08
C SER A 95 5.86 2.09 -10.32
N GLY A 96 5.55 3.33 -10.69
CA GLY A 96 5.96 4.52 -9.94
C GLY A 96 5.41 4.53 -8.51
N TRP A 97 4.16 4.11 -8.33
CA TRP A 97 3.58 3.94 -7.00
C TRP A 97 4.25 2.82 -6.20
N ALA A 98 4.57 1.71 -6.84
CA ALA A 98 5.22 0.60 -6.16
C ALA A 98 6.65 0.94 -5.70
N ASN A 99 7.39 1.73 -6.48
CA ASN A 99 8.75 2.15 -6.16
C ASN A 99 8.84 2.97 -4.86
N LEU A 100 7.78 3.73 -4.51
CA LEU A 100 7.79 4.55 -3.30
C LEU A 100 8.11 3.77 -2.02
N PHE A 101 7.80 2.49 -1.97
CA PHE A 101 7.99 1.65 -0.77
C PHE A 101 9.44 1.21 -0.53
N THR A 102 10.28 1.32 -1.54
CA THR A 102 11.70 0.91 -1.47
C THR A 102 12.66 2.04 -1.80
N GLU A 103 12.18 3.15 -2.36
CA GLU A 103 12.99 4.36 -2.53
C GLU A 103 13.42 4.93 -1.18
N VAL A 104 14.71 5.28 -1.07
CA VAL A 104 15.28 5.90 0.12
C VAL A 104 16.24 7.00 -0.33
N PRO A 105 15.92 8.28 -0.05
CA PRO A 105 14.68 8.77 0.60
C PRO A 105 13.47 8.74 -0.33
N SER A 106 12.27 8.60 0.24
CA SER A 106 11.01 8.78 -0.50
C SER A 106 10.32 10.07 -0.09
N GLN A 107 9.89 10.85 -1.07
CA GLN A 107 9.16 12.11 -0.85
C GLN A 107 7.84 11.90 -0.09
N GLU A 108 7.27 10.71 -0.16
CA GLU A 108 6.00 10.38 0.48
C GLU A 108 6.16 9.94 1.95
N ALA A 109 7.39 9.63 2.40
CA ALA A 109 7.66 9.10 3.72
C ALA A 109 7.60 10.18 4.80
N VAL A 110 6.42 10.46 5.35
CA VAL A 110 6.22 11.46 6.42
C VAL A 110 6.75 10.96 7.77
N PHE A 111 6.53 9.68 8.07
CA PHE A 111 7.16 9.00 9.20
C PHE A 111 7.56 7.60 8.78
N VAL A 112 8.83 7.29 8.88
CA VAL A 112 9.41 6.05 8.36
C VAL A 112 10.32 5.38 9.38
N THR A 113 10.18 4.06 9.49
CA THR A 113 11.11 3.20 10.22
C THR A 113 12.12 2.64 9.24
N LEU A 114 13.39 2.92 9.49
CA LEU A 114 14.50 2.43 8.68
C LEU A 114 14.99 1.07 9.20
N HIS A 115 15.37 0.22 8.25
CA HIS A 115 15.93 -1.09 8.51
C HIS A 115 17.31 -1.20 7.83
N ASN A 116 18.09 -2.18 8.24
CA ASN A 116 19.36 -2.53 7.59
C ASN A 116 19.56 -4.05 7.59
N THR A 117 20.54 -4.49 6.81
CA THR A 117 20.93 -5.90 6.70
C THR A 117 22.08 -6.29 7.62
N LEU A 118 22.64 -5.35 8.38
CA LEU A 118 23.79 -5.55 9.26
C LEU A 118 23.33 -6.13 10.59
N THR A 119 23.38 -7.44 10.73
CA THR A 119 22.93 -8.12 11.97
C THR A 119 23.99 -8.98 12.62
N GLU A 120 25.16 -9.14 12.00
CA GLU A 120 26.24 -9.93 12.59
C GLU A 120 26.75 -9.28 13.88
N GLY A 121 26.69 -10.03 14.98
CA GLY A 121 27.18 -9.62 16.27
C GLY A 121 26.27 -8.71 17.11
N VAL A 122 25.11 -8.32 16.59
CA VAL A 122 24.15 -7.51 17.35
C VAL A 122 22.81 -8.26 17.43
N PRO A 123 22.35 -8.63 18.66
CA PRO A 123 21.07 -9.29 18.81
C PRO A 123 19.89 -8.32 18.59
N ASP A 124 19.98 -7.42 17.64
CA ASP A 124 18.96 -6.43 17.35
C ASP A 124 18.24 -6.75 16.04
N TYR A 125 17.34 -7.74 16.15
CA TYR A 125 16.42 -8.15 15.07
C TYR A 125 15.50 -7.02 14.59
N ARG A 126 15.42 -5.89 15.29
CA ARG A 126 14.63 -4.72 14.86
C ARG A 126 15.24 -4.01 13.65
N LYS A 127 16.50 -4.29 13.35
CA LYS A 127 17.19 -3.72 12.19
C LYS A 127 16.83 -4.38 10.88
N ASN A 128 16.26 -5.58 10.90
CA ASN A 128 15.84 -6.28 9.69
C ASN A 128 14.34 -6.13 9.47
N ASN A 129 13.97 -5.98 8.21
CA ASN A 129 12.59 -6.10 7.78
C ASN A 129 12.34 -7.53 7.28
N THR A 130 11.46 -8.26 7.95
CA THR A 130 11.11 -9.64 7.58
C THR A 130 9.91 -9.73 6.63
N TRP A 131 9.40 -8.61 6.16
CA TRP A 131 8.24 -8.56 5.28
C TRP A 131 8.47 -9.33 4.00
N GLU A 132 9.60 -9.11 3.35
CA GLU A 132 9.98 -9.77 2.10
C GLU A 132 9.96 -11.29 2.22
N ASN A 133 10.56 -11.83 3.28
CA ASN A 133 10.51 -13.27 3.54
C ASN A 133 9.07 -13.77 3.69
N GLY A 134 8.24 -13.01 4.41
CA GLY A 134 6.86 -13.43 4.69
C GLY A 134 5.92 -13.41 3.49
N ILE A 135 6.16 -12.54 2.51
CA ILE A 135 5.27 -12.40 1.34
C ILE A 135 5.69 -13.27 0.16
N ARG A 136 6.99 -13.53 -0.02
CA ARG A 136 7.47 -14.34 -1.15
C ARG A 136 7.10 -15.80 -0.98
N PRO A 137 6.67 -16.46 -2.05
CA PRO A 137 6.48 -17.91 -2.05
C PRO A 137 7.82 -18.65 -1.90
N TYR A 138 7.77 -19.92 -1.59
CA TYR A 138 8.96 -20.73 -1.36
C TYR A 138 9.89 -20.79 -2.58
N ASN A 139 9.33 -20.92 -3.78
CA ASN A 139 10.13 -20.93 -5.01
C ASN A 139 10.77 -19.57 -5.33
N ALA A 140 10.20 -18.47 -4.88
CA ALA A 140 10.83 -17.15 -4.92
C ALA A 140 11.68 -16.88 -3.66
N ARG A 141 12.11 -17.94 -2.96
CA ARG A 141 12.99 -17.90 -1.78
C ARG A 141 12.42 -17.24 -0.54
N GLY A 142 11.12 -17.17 -0.44
CA GLY A 142 10.43 -16.68 0.76
C GLY A 142 9.92 -17.79 1.66
N GLY A 143 9.28 -17.43 2.75
CA GLY A 143 8.58 -18.33 3.67
C GLY A 143 7.10 -18.50 3.37
N GLY A 144 6.52 -17.71 2.45
CA GLY A 144 5.14 -17.83 1.95
C GLY A 144 4.03 -17.69 2.99
N GLY A 145 4.33 -17.19 4.20
CA GLY A 145 3.38 -17.17 5.30
C GLY A 145 2.30 -16.09 5.23
N LYS A 146 2.48 -15.08 4.38
CA LYS A 146 1.53 -13.95 4.25
C LYS A 146 0.80 -14.03 2.93
N THR A 147 -0.43 -14.52 2.96
CA THR A 147 -1.28 -14.64 1.77
C THR A 147 -2.38 -13.59 1.77
N PRO A 148 -2.84 -13.14 0.60
CA PRO A 148 -3.96 -12.24 0.52
C PRO A 148 -5.27 -12.94 0.87
N SER A 149 -6.23 -12.18 1.40
CA SER A 149 -7.60 -12.65 1.51
C SER A 149 -8.24 -12.63 0.11
N ALA A 150 -8.96 -13.68 -0.27
CA ALA A 150 -9.73 -13.72 -1.50
C ALA A 150 -10.71 -12.53 -1.58
N MET A 151 -11.35 -12.19 -0.47
CA MET A 151 -12.25 -11.04 -0.39
C MET A 151 -11.55 -9.74 -0.83
N LEU A 152 -10.30 -9.49 -0.40
CA LEU A 152 -9.58 -8.28 -0.81
C LEU A 152 -9.20 -8.33 -2.29
N VAL A 153 -8.81 -9.50 -2.80
CA VAL A 153 -8.54 -9.69 -4.24
C VAL A 153 -9.77 -9.35 -5.07
N ASP A 154 -10.94 -9.88 -4.67
CA ASP A 154 -12.22 -9.65 -5.35
C ASP A 154 -12.67 -8.18 -5.26
N MET A 155 -12.36 -7.49 -4.16
CA MET A 155 -12.77 -6.10 -3.93
C MET A 155 -11.91 -5.07 -4.65
N PHE A 156 -10.74 -5.41 -5.16
CA PHE A 156 -9.94 -4.43 -5.91
C PHE A 156 -10.71 -3.90 -7.11
N PRO A 157 -10.53 -2.62 -7.51
CA PRO A 157 -11.27 -2.05 -8.63
C PRO A 157 -10.94 -2.74 -9.96
N MET A 158 -11.87 -2.66 -10.89
CA MET A 158 -11.62 -2.94 -12.29
C MET A 158 -10.79 -1.81 -12.91
N SER A 159 -10.34 -1.98 -14.15
CA SER A 159 -9.47 -1.00 -14.83
C SER A 159 -10.13 0.36 -15.08
N ASP A 160 -11.47 0.42 -15.03
CA ASP A 160 -12.23 1.67 -15.05
C ASP A 160 -12.29 2.39 -13.71
N GLY A 161 -11.70 1.84 -12.66
CA GLY A 161 -11.65 2.39 -11.31
C GLY A 161 -12.88 2.10 -10.45
N LYS A 162 -13.87 1.39 -10.99
CA LYS A 162 -15.12 1.06 -10.27
C LYS A 162 -15.04 -0.32 -9.61
N ILE A 163 -15.97 -0.54 -8.69
CA ILE A 163 -16.09 -1.79 -7.95
C ILE A 163 -16.50 -2.93 -8.87
N PRO A 164 -15.91 -4.13 -8.76
CA PRO A 164 -16.37 -5.31 -9.50
C PRO A 164 -17.84 -5.61 -9.27
N ALA A 165 -18.56 -6.05 -10.30
CA ALA A 165 -19.99 -6.33 -10.22
C ALA A 165 -20.35 -7.34 -9.11
N THR A 166 -19.45 -8.27 -8.80
CA THR A 166 -19.63 -9.32 -7.79
C THR A 166 -19.33 -8.85 -6.35
N CYS A 167 -18.81 -7.64 -6.16
CA CYS A 167 -18.50 -7.11 -4.83
C CYS A 167 -19.79 -6.69 -4.12
N GLU A 168 -20.09 -7.26 -2.97
CA GLU A 168 -21.30 -6.95 -2.18
C GLU A 168 -21.08 -5.81 -1.18
N THR A 169 -19.84 -5.41 -0.96
CA THR A 169 -19.49 -4.27 -0.11
C THR A 169 -19.56 -2.97 -0.91
N TYR A 170 -19.78 -1.85 -0.23
CA TYR A 170 -19.90 -0.53 -0.87
C TYR A 170 -21.01 -0.44 -1.94
N ASN A 171 -22.17 -1.02 -1.63
CA ASN A 171 -23.32 -1.11 -2.56
C ASN A 171 -23.88 0.24 -3.02
N THR A 172 -23.53 1.34 -2.36
CA THR A 172 -23.89 2.70 -2.75
C THR A 172 -23.08 3.21 -3.94
N LEU A 173 -21.93 2.62 -4.22
CA LEU A 173 -21.09 3.01 -5.34
C LEU A 173 -21.45 2.25 -6.62
N THR A 174 -21.25 2.92 -7.74
CA THR A 174 -21.50 2.34 -9.06
C THR A 174 -20.58 1.18 -9.35
N LYS A 175 -21.14 0.05 -9.76
CA LYS A 175 -20.38 -1.12 -10.20
C LYS A 175 -19.77 -0.90 -11.58
N SER A 176 -18.69 -1.62 -11.85
CA SER A 176 -18.07 -1.67 -13.16
C SER A 176 -18.93 -2.44 -14.17
N ASP A 177 -18.96 -1.96 -15.41
CA ASP A 177 -19.52 -2.69 -16.53
C ASP A 177 -18.52 -3.70 -17.14
N ILE A 178 -17.25 -3.64 -16.71
CA ILE A 178 -16.22 -4.59 -17.14
C ILE A 178 -16.53 -5.96 -16.50
N PRO A 179 -16.61 -7.03 -17.28
CA PRO A 179 -16.88 -8.37 -16.75
C PRO A 179 -15.81 -8.80 -15.74
N TYR A 180 -16.25 -9.34 -14.61
CA TYR A 180 -15.37 -9.93 -13.63
C TYR A 180 -15.46 -11.45 -13.68
N TYR A 181 -14.32 -12.10 -13.94
CA TYR A 181 -14.22 -13.55 -14.04
C TYR A 181 -13.50 -14.09 -12.80
N ARG A 182 -14.20 -14.90 -12.00
CA ARG A 182 -13.61 -15.50 -10.79
C ARG A 182 -12.47 -16.47 -11.09
N GLU A 183 -12.51 -17.10 -12.25
CA GLU A 183 -11.45 -18.00 -12.73
C GLU A 183 -10.18 -17.25 -13.15
N PHE A 184 -10.32 -15.98 -13.50
CA PHE A 184 -9.24 -15.11 -13.93
C PHE A 184 -9.32 -13.74 -13.22
N PRO A 185 -9.23 -13.70 -11.88
CA PRO A 185 -9.53 -12.51 -11.09
C PRO A 185 -8.50 -11.39 -11.26
N PHE A 186 -7.49 -11.58 -12.07
CA PHE A 186 -6.42 -10.63 -12.37
C PHE A 186 -6.58 -9.91 -13.71
N VAL A 187 -7.63 -10.20 -14.48
CA VAL A 187 -7.88 -9.58 -15.78
C VAL A 187 -8.57 -8.23 -15.57
N ASP A 188 -8.14 -7.22 -16.34
CA ASP A 188 -8.73 -5.87 -16.38
C ASP A 188 -8.91 -5.21 -15.00
N ARG A 189 -7.84 -5.19 -14.19
CA ARG A 189 -7.87 -4.62 -12.84
C ARG A 189 -7.21 -3.24 -12.76
N ASP A 190 -7.48 -2.55 -11.66
CA ASP A 190 -6.78 -1.33 -11.23
C ASP A 190 -5.25 -1.51 -11.34
N PRO A 191 -4.50 -0.52 -11.82
CA PRO A 191 -3.05 -0.63 -11.96
C PRO A 191 -2.31 -1.08 -10.69
N ARG A 192 -2.80 -0.70 -9.50
CA ARG A 192 -2.23 -1.12 -8.21
C ARG A 192 -2.44 -2.61 -7.91
N PHE A 193 -3.42 -3.25 -8.54
CA PHE A 193 -3.65 -4.69 -8.39
C PHE A 193 -2.37 -5.47 -8.72
N TYR A 194 -1.77 -5.15 -9.86
CA TYR A 194 -0.58 -5.81 -10.39
C TYR A 194 0.69 -5.56 -9.56
N ARG A 195 0.65 -4.60 -8.63
CA ARG A 195 1.74 -4.29 -7.69
C ARG A 195 1.41 -4.70 -6.26
N THR A 196 0.17 -5.02 -5.98
CA THR A 196 -0.28 -5.49 -4.66
C THR A 196 -0.26 -7.01 -4.56
N PHE A 197 -0.56 -7.68 -5.66
CA PHE A 197 -0.66 -9.14 -5.72
C PHE A 197 0.31 -9.74 -6.74
N ALA A 198 0.78 -10.94 -6.41
CA ALA A 198 1.41 -11.84 -7.36
C ALA A 198 0.48 -13.02 -7.64
N PHE A 199 0.40 -13.41 -8.88
CA PHE A 199 -0.48 -14.44 -9.43
C PHE A 199 0.23 -15.13 -10.61
N PRO A 200 -0.29 -16.21 -11.19
CA PRO A 200 0.35 -16.90 -12.29
C PRO A 200 0.80 -15.97 -13.42
N GLY A 201 2.07 -16.10 -13.86
CA GLY A 201 2.69 -15.27 -14.89
C GLY A 201 3.42 -14.02 -14.37
N VAL A 202 3.35 -13.72 -13.08
CA VAL A 202 4.10 -12.61 -12.51
C VAL A 202 5.58 -12.97 -12.39
N ARG A 203 6.46 -12.08 -12.86
CA ARG A 203 7.89 -12.14 -12.56
C ARG A 203 8.15 -11.57 -11.19
N TRP A 204 8.95 -12.28 -10.42
CA TRP A 204 9.36 -11.85 -9.09
C TRP A 204 10.87 -11.99 -8.94
N SER A 205 11.57 -10.91 -9.17
CA SER A 205 13.02 -10.86 -9.22
C SER A 205 13.65 -10.75 -7.84
N PHE A 206 14.89 -11.18 -7.71
CA PHE A 206 15.70 -11.00 -6.52
C PHE A 206 17.20 -10.92 -6.86
N VAL A 207 17.98 -10.30 -5.96
CA VAL A 207 19.43 -10.35 -6.04
C VAL A 207 19.91 -11.66 -5.41
N GLY A 208 20.42 -12.52 -6.23
CA GLY A 208 20.90 -13.83 -5.83
C GLY A 208 21.29 -14.62 -7.08
N ASN A 209 21.74 -15.82 -6.88
CA ASN A 209 22.00 -16.71 -8.00
C ASN A 209 20.92 -17.78 -8.11
N PRO A 210 19.89 -17.57 -8.94
CA PRO A 210 18.82 -18.55 -9.09
C PRO A 210 19.32 -19.90 -9.63
N THR A 211 20.48 -19.93 -10.27
CA THR A 211 21.08 -21.17 -10.81
C THR A 211 21.59 -22.13 -9.73
N THR A 212 21.88 -21.64 -8.53
CA THR A 212 22.28 -22.52 -7.41
C THR A 212 21.13 -23.39 -6.90
N GLN A 213 19.92 -23.15 -7.37
CA GLN A 213 18.74 -23.92 -7.02
C GLN A 213 18.55 -25.18 -7.84
N GLY A 214 19.44 -25.42 -8.78
CA GLY A 214 19.35 -26.56 -9.70
C GLY A 214 18.26 -26.41 -10.76
N ASN A 215 18.09 -27.42 -11.57
CA ASN A 215 17.09 -27.44 -12.67
C ASN A 215 15.63 -27.57 -12.17
N ARG A 216 15.39 -27.24 -10.92
CA ARG A 216 14.05 -27.34 -10.33
C ARG A 216 13.07 -26.33 -10.91
N TYR A 217 13.58 -25.27 -11.50
CA TYR A 217 12.79 -24.16 -11.99
C TYR A 217 13.29 -23.82 -13.39
N PRO A 218 12.63 -24.31 -14.45
CA PRO A 218 13.09 -24.12 -15.82
C PRO A 218 13.03 -22.65 -16.28
N HIS A 219 12.37 -21.78 -15.54
CA HIS A 219 12.36 -20.34 -15.80
C HIS A 219 13.41 -19.58 -14.98
N ASN A 220 14.43 -20.28 -14.47
CA ASN A 220 15.55 -19.67 -13.78
C ASN A 220 16.37 -18.81 -14.74
N GLY A 221 15.99 -17.56 -14.81
CA GLY A 221 16.76 -16.50 -15.43
C GLY A 221 17.15 -15.47 -14.37
N PRO A 222 17.81 -14.38 -14.77
CA PRO A 222 18.03 -13.23 -13.89
C PRO A 222 16.70 -12.66 -13.38
N ASP A 223 15.62 -12.89 -14.09
CA ASP A 223 14.26 -12.51 -13.74
C ASP A 223 13.47 -13.77 -13.50
N TYR A 224 13.31 -14.11 -12.21
CA TYR A 224 12.59 -15.31 -11.81
C TYR A 224 11.09 -15.10 -12.05
N GLU A 225 10.53 -15.94 -12.90
CA GLU A 225 9.09 -15.97 -13.15
C GLU A 225 8.42 -16.84 -12.09
N LEU A 226 7.44 -16.29 -11.38
CA LEU A 226 6.82 -16.96 -10.25
C LEU A 226 6.22 -18.29 -10.68
N TRP A 227 5.45 -18.26 -11.74
CA TRP A 227 5.00 -19.42 -12.50
C TRP A 227 4.56 -19.01 -13.91
N ASN A 228 4.50 -19.98 -14.80
CA ASN A 228 4.01 -19.75 -16.15
C ASN A 228 2.50 -19.96 -16.19
N TYR A 229 1.77 -18.93 -16.55
CA TYR A 229 0.31 -19.00 -16.66
C TYR A 229 -0.17 -20.04 -17.70
N THR A 230 0.64 -20.28 -18.73
CA THR A 230 0.28 -21.19 -19.82
C THR A 230 0.09 -22.64 -19.38
N TRP A 231 0.64 -23.06 -18.27
CA TRP A 231 0.46 -24.44 -17.83
C TRP A 231 -0.97 -24.78 -17.39
N TYR A 232 -1.80 -23.81 -17.10
CA TYR A 232 -3.23 -24.05 -16.87
C TYR A 232 -3.95 -24.55 -18.12
N THR A 233 -3.43 -24.23 -19.29
CA THR A 233 -4.05 -24.53 -20.59
C THR A 233 -3.19 -25.40 -21.49
N ASP A 234 -1.94 -25.63 -21.12
CA ASP A 234 -0.98 -26.41 -21.92
C ASP A 234 -0.77 -27.78 -21.29
N ALA A 235 -1.28 -28.82 -21.98
CA ALA A 235 -1.18 -30.21 -21.55
C ALA A 235 0.27 -30.69 -21.35
N ALA A 236 1.26 -30.07 -22.02
CA ALA A 236 2.66 -30.42 -21.85
C ALA A 236 3.21 -30.10 -20.45
N TYR A 237 2.60 -29.17 -19.73
CA TYR A 237 3.00 -28.83 -18.37
C TYR A 237 2.21 -29.56 -17.29
N VAL A 238 1.07 -30.14 -17.61
CA VAL A 238 0.22 -30.86 -16.64
C VAL A 238 0.96 -32.11 -16.13
N ASP A 239 1.60 -32.85 -17.01
CA ASP A 239 2.37 -34.05 -16.63
C ASP A 239 3.56 -33.72 -15.73
N ASP A 240 4.24 -32.61 -15.96
CA ASP A 240 5.33 -32.15 -15.12
C ASP A 240 4.87 -31.75 -13.72
N ILE A 241 3.68 -31.19 -13.59
CA ILE A 241 3.08 -30.81 -12.31
C ILE A 241 2.66 -32.05 -11.53
N GLU A 242 2.01 -33.00 -12.17
CA GLU A 242 1.57 -34.24 -11.54
C GLU A 242 2.75 -35.15 -11.15
N ALA A 243 3.76 -35.25 -12.02
CA ALA A 243 4.96 -36.05 -11.78
C ALA A 243 5.87 -35.45 -10.72
N ASN A 244 5.88 -34.15 -10.57
CA ASN A 244 6.79 -33.40 -9.71
C ASN A 244 6.08 -32.50 -8.73
N SER A 245 5.14 -33.03 -7.97
CA SER A 245 4.35 -32.29 -6.96
C SER A 245 5.21 -31.61 -5.88
N SER A 246 6.48 -32.01 -5.73
CA SER A 246 7.47 -31.36 -4.87
C SER A 246 8.31 -30.30 -5.59
N VAL A 247 8.20 -30.22 -6.90
CA VAL A 247 8.91 -29.26 -7.74
C VAL A 247 7.90 -28.25 -8.24
N THR A 248 7.75 -27.28 -7.53
CA THR A 248 6.77 -26.25 -7.71
C THR A 248 7.19 -25.31 -8.83
N TYR A 249 6.81 -25.68 -9.95
CA TYR A 249 6.59 -24.84 -11.07
C TYR A 249 5.45 -23.91 -10.77
N GLY A 250 5.65 -22.76 -10.38
CA GLY A 250 4.59 -21.78 -10.27
C GLY A 250 3.24 -22.23 -9.77
N ALA A 251 3.08 -23.51 -9.67
CA ALA A 251 1.97 -24.20 -9.05
C ALA A 251 2.18 -24.44 -7.57
N ASP A 252 3.21 -23.87 -7.03
CA ASP A 252 3.61 -23.95 -5.64
C ASP A 252 2.47 -23.93 -4.70
N GLY A 253 1.68 -22.94 -4.88
CA GLY A 253 0.56 -22.77 -4.06
C GLY A 253 -0.65 -23.62 -4.45
N LEU A 254 -0.78 -24.02 -5.67
CA LEU A 254 -1.95 -24.74 -6.14
C LEU A 254 -1.88 -26.22 -5.79
N LEU A 255 -0.72 -26.82 -5.89
CA LEU A 255 -0.56 -28.24 -5.63
C LEU A 255 -0.26 -28.57 -4.16
N ASN A 256 0.57 -27.74 -3.49
CA ASN A 256 1.01 -28.05 -2.13
C ASN A 256 0.23 -27.29 -1.05
N ASP A 257 -0.12 -26.03 -1.28
CA ASP A 257 -0.76 -25.16 -0.28
C ASP A 257 -2.05 -24.51 -0.77
N VAL A 258 -2.47 -24.74 -2.00
CA VAL A 258 -3.69 -24.17 -2.61
C VAL A 258 -3.69 -22.63 -2.58
N LYS A 259 -2.52 -22.01 -2.75
CA LYS A 259 -2.38 -20.56 -2.73
C LYS A 259 -2.32 -20.04 -4.16
N GLY A 260 -3.44 -19.51 -4.67
CA GLY A 260 -3.52 -18.92 -6.01
C GLY A 260 -2.89 -17.53 -6.10
N PHE A 261 -2.73 -16.83 -4.95
CA PHE A 261 -2.25 -15.46 -4.86
C PHE A 261 -1.29 -15.28 -3.71
N TYR A 262 -0.31 -14.37 -3.93
CA TYR A 262 0.62 -13.91 -2.92
C TYR A 262 0.56 -12.38 -2.78
N VAL A 263 0.96 -11.85 -1.64
CA VAL A 263 1.13 -10.41 -1.47
C VAL A 263 2.43 -9.99 -2.12
N ARG A 264 2.38 -8.97 -3.00
CA ARG A 264 3.56 -8.38 -3.66
C ARG A 264 3.87 -6.97 -3.17
N LYS A 265 2.90 -6.28 -2.61
CA LYS A 265 3.05 -4.89 -2.15
C LYS A 265 4.20 -4.76 -1.17
N ARG A 266 5.03 -3.74 -1.34
CA ARG A 266 6.24 -3.47 -0.58
C ARG A 266 7.34 -4.51 -0.76
N SER A 267 7.30 -5.29 -1.84
CA SER A 267 8.39 -6.20 -2.20
C SER A 267 9.55 -5.43 -2.81
N ASP A 268 10.76 -5.88 -2.52
CA ASP A 268 11.99 -5.41 -3.17
C ASP A 268 12.23 -6.21 -4.46
N ASP A 269 11.41 -5.96 -5.44
CA ASP A 269 11.32 -6.67 -6.71
C ASP A 269 12.07 -5.91 -7.80
N ARG A 270 12.91 -6.58 -8.58
CA ARG A 270 13.72 -5.94 -9.63
C ARG A 270 12.92 -5.33 -10.76
N ASP A 271 11.75 -5.91 -11.08
CA ASP A 271 10.86 -5.36 -12.11
C ASP A 271 10.21 -4.04 -11.68
N VAL A 272 10.13 -3.81 -10.38
CA VAL A 272 9.53 -2.63 -9.78
C VAL A 272 10.60 -1.70 -9.24
N ASN A 273 11.63 -2.25 -8.61
CA ASN A 273 12.64 -1.53 -7.87
C ASN A 273 14.02 -1.80 -8.48
N ALA A 274 14.70 -0.74 -8.88
CA ALA A 274 16.03 -0.84 -9.48
C ALA A 274 17.12 -1.33 -8.51
N ILE A 275 16.88 -1.23 -7.19
CA ILE A 275 17.85 -1.53 -6.14
C ILE A 275 17.24 -2.52 -5.15
N ALA A 276 17.78 -3.71 -5.09
CA ALA A 276 17.43 -4.71 -4.08
C ALA A 276 17.94 -4.29 -2.69
N ARG A 277 17.10 -4.44 -1.67
CA ARG A 277 17.35 -4.05 -0.28
C ARG A 277 17.48 -5.23 0.67
N TYR A 278 17.53 -6.44 0.17
CA TYR A 278 17.69 -7.64 0.98
C TYR A 278 18.99 -8.36 0.68
N VAL A 279 19.42 -9.15 1.64
CA VAL A 279 20.55 -10.05 1.51
C VAL A 279 20.02 -11.47 1.43
N TYR A 280 20.39 -12.17 0.39
CA TYR A 280 20.12 -13.58 0.23
C TYR A 280 21.03 -14.39 1.17
N ASP A 281 20.45 -15.23 1.99
CA ASP A 281 21.20 -16.17 2.84
C ASP A 281 21.31 -17.52 2.12
N GLU A 282 22.46 -17.74 1.50
CA GLU A 282 22.73 -18.99 0.78
C GLU A 282 22.67 -20.24 1.66
N LYS A 283 22.93 -20.10 2.96
CA LYS A 283 22.94 -21.24 3.89
C LYS A 283 21.53 -21.67 4.24
N SER A 284 20.62 -20.72 4.48
CA SER A 284 19.24 -21.02 4.79
C SER A 284 18.38 -21.20 3.55
N GLY A 285 18.86 -20.77 2.40
CA GLY A 285 18.15 -20.84 1.15
C GLY A 285 16.95 -19.88 1.04
N GLY A 286 16.88 -18.83 1.86
CA GLY A 286 15.78 -17.88 1.86
C GLY A 286 16.17 -16.43 2.13
N PHE A 287 15.22 -15.52 2.00
CA PHE A 287 15.38 -14.11 2.34
C PHE A 287 15.19 -13.90 3.83
N THR A 288 16.29 -13.77 4.55
CA THR A 288 16.28 -13.61 6.00
C THR A 288 16.44 -12.16 6.43
N ARG A 289 16.95 -11.31 5.53
CA ARG A 289 17.30 -9.92 5.83
C ARG A 289 16.84 -8.99 4.74
N SER A 290 16.23 -7.88 5.10
CA SER A 290 15.87 -6.81 4.19
C SER A 290 16.08 -5.44 4.84
N ALA A 291 16.57 -4.49 4.06
CA ALA A 291 16.67 -3.09 4.45
C ALA A 291 15.48 -2.24 3.96
N ALA A 292 14.46 -2.85 3.39
CA ALA A 292 13.28 -2.13 2.93
C ALA A 292 12.65 -1.32 4.07
N PRO A 293 12.42 0.00 3.91
CA PRO A 293 11.84 0.84 4.95
C PRO A 293 10.37 0.52 5.18
N TYR A 294 9.86 0.84 6.35
CA TYR A 294 8.43 0.80 6.63
C TYR A 294 7.91 2.21 6.90
N MET A 295 6.94 2.65 6.10
CA MET A 295 6.30 3.96 6.26
C MET A 295 5.14 3.86 7.24
N GLU A 296 5.33 4.42 8.44
CA GLU A 296 4.29 4.53 9.45
C GLU A 296 3.20 5.52 9.07
N ILE A 297 3.61 6.64 8.47
CA ILE A 297 2.72 7.65 7.90
C ILE A 297 3.30 8.05 6.55
N ARG A 298 2.49 7.97 5.51
CA ARG A 298 2.86 8.50 4.20
C ARG A 298 1.87 9.57 3.73
N TYR A 299 2.31 10.40 2.80
CA TYR A 299 1.55 11.58 2.37
C TYR A 299 0.16 11.22 1.83
N ALA A 300 0.00 10.10 1.11
CA ALA A 300 -1.32 9.64 0.66
C ALA A 300 -2.28 9.35 1.81
N GLU A 301 -1.81 8.84 2.96
CA GLU A 301 -2.64 8.70 4.15
C GLU A 301 -3.12 10.06 4.67
N VAL A 302 -2.25 11.07 4.64
CA VAL A 302 -2.64 12.43 5.04
C VAL A 302 -3.70 13.00 4.12
N LEU A 303 -3.58 12.80 2.79
CA LEU A 303 -4.60 13.20 1.83
C LEU A 303 -5.94 12.47 2.06
N LEU A 304 -5.91 11.18 2.35
CA LEU A 304 -7.12 10.41 2.65
C LEU A 304 -7.75 10.81 3.98
N ASN A 305 -6.97 11.13 5.00
CA ASN A 305 -7.47 11.69 6.25
C ASN A 305 -8.11 13.09 6.01
N TYR A 306 -7.51 13.88 5.11
CA TYR A 306 -8.06 15.17 4.72
C TYR A 306 -9.37 15.02 3.96
N ALA A 307 -9.44 14.10 3.00
CA ALA A 307 -10.65 13.80 2.25
C ALA A 307 -11.80 13.39 3.18
N GLU A 308 -11.52 12.52 4.15
CA GLU A 308 -12.51 12.07 5.14
C GLU A 308 -13.00 13.21 6.02
N ALA A 309 -12.09 14.03 6.54
CA ALA A 309 -12.45 15.18 7.36
C ALA A 309 -13.24 16.23 6.56
N ALA A 310 -12.84 16.50 5.31
CA ALA A 310 -13.52 17.42 4.40
C ALA A 310 -14.95 16.96 4.09
N CYS A 311 -15.12 15.68 3.72
CA CYS A 311 -16.43 15.12 3.44
C CYS A 311 -17.40 15.27 4.63
N ASN A 312 -16.93 14.95 5.84
CA ASN A 312 -17.75 15.07 7.05
C ASN A 312 -17.92 16.51 7.55
N ALA A 313 -17.08 17.44 7.12
CA ALA A 313 -17.23 18.88 7.39
C ALA A 313 -18.11 19.60 6.35
N GLY A 314 -18.62 18.90 5.33
CA GLY A 314 -19.45 19.47 4.27
C GLY A 314 -18.67 19.97 3.05
N GLU A 315 -17.36 19.80 3.02
CA GLU A 315 -16.45 20.24 1.96
C GLU A 315 -16.17 19.09 0.96
N MET A 316 -17.22 18.48 0.44
CA MET A 316 -17.15 17.27 -0.37
C MET A 316 -16.34 17.44 -1.67
N GLY A 317 -16.39 18.62 -2.29
CA GLY A 317 -15.54 18.93 -3.46
C GLY A 317 -14.05 18.80 -3.14
N VAL A 318 -13.61 19.29 -1.98
CA VAL A 318 -12.23 19.13 -1.50
C VAL A 318 -11.87 17.65 -1.30
N ALA A 319 -12.82 16.86 -0.79
CA ALA A 319 -12.63 15.43 -0.59
C ALA A 319 -12.40 14.71 -1.94
N VAL A 320 -13.23 15.00 -2.93
CA VAL A 320 -13.11 14.44 -4.29
C VAL A 320 -11.77 14.80 -4.93
N ASP A 321 -11.31 16.05 -4.77
CA ASP A 321 -10.00 16.48 -5.28
C ASP A 321 -8.85 15.63 -4.74
N GLN A 322 -8.90 15.20 -3.48
CA GLN A 322 -7.86 14.34 -2.92
C GLN A 322 -7.90 12.92 -3.52
N LEU A 323 -9.09 12.38 -3.74
CA LEU A 323 -9.25 11.08 -4.40
C LEU A 323 -8.72 11.13 -5.84
N GLN A 324 -9.00 12.21 -6.56
CA GLN A 324 -8.50 12.41 -7.93
C GLN A 324 -6.98 12.45 -7.98
N LYS A 325 -6.32 13.16 -7.05
CA LYS A 325 -4.84 13.20 -6.95
C LYS A 325 -4.24 11.81 -6.75
N ILE A 326 -4.79 11.04 -5.82
CA ILE A 326 -4.31 9.68 -5.52
C ILE A 326 -4.47 8.78 -6.75
N ARG A 327 -5.59 8.87 -7.44
CA ARG A 327 -5.87 8.05 -8.62
C ARG A 327 -5.09 8.50 -9.86
N ALA A 328 -4.89 9.81 -10.04
CA ALA A 328 -4.04 10.35 -11.11
C ALA A 328 -2.63 9.78 -11.03
N ARG A 329 -2.05 9.71 -9.83
CA ARG A 329 -0.71 9.16 -9.61
C ARG A 329 -0.55 7.72 -10.11
N VAL A 330 -1.59 6.93 -10.08
CA VAL A 330 -1.56 5.52 -10.51
C VAL A 330 -2.03 5.32 -11.96
N GLY A 331 -2.25 6.41 -12.68
CA GLY A 331 -2.48 6.39 -14.13
C GLY A 331 -3.90 6.65 -14.59
N TYR A 332 -4.85 6.85 -13.69
CA TYR A 332 -6.19 7.29 -14.08
C TYR A 332 -6.16 8.72 -14.64
N LYS A 333 -7.04 9.02 -15.58
CA LYS A 333 -7.05 10.26 -16.35
C LYS A 333 -8.30 11.09 -16.07
N ALA A 334 -8.19 12.40 -16.28
CA ALA A 334 -9.29 13.34 -16.10
C ALA A 334 -10.49 13.06 -17.03
N GLU A 335 -10.23 12.53 -18.23
CA GLU A 335 -11.26 12.23 -19.25
C GLU A 335 -12.29 11.19 -18.75
N ASN A 336 -11.90 10.32 -17.83
CA ASN A 336 -12.79 9.36 -17.20
C ASN A 336 -13.04 9.68 -15.71
N ASN A 337 -12.95 10.96 -15.34
CA ASN A 337 -13.09 11.41 -13.94
C ASN A 337 -12.17 10.62 -12.97
N TYR A 338 -10.97 10.26 -13.40
CA TYR A 338 -10.02 9.46 -12.63
C TYR A 338 -10.61 8.11 -12.14
N GLY A 339 -11.56 7.55 -12.88
CA GLY A 339 -12.27 6.32 -12.50
C GLY A 339 -13.23 6.48 -11.32
N LEU A 340 -13.52 7.70 -10.90
CA LEU A 340 -14.53 8.01 -9.89
C LEU A 340 -15.91 8.16 -10.55
N GLU A 341 -16.98 7.81 -9.83
CA GLU A 341 -18.32 8.14 -10.30
C GLU A 341 -18.59 9.65 -10.21
N ALA A 342 -19.53 10.14 -11.03
CA ALA A 342 -19.93 11.52 -11.02
C ALA A 342 -20.80 11.82 -9.80
N GLY A 343 -20.80 13.09 -9.32
CA GLY A 343 -21.71 13.57 -8.29
C GLY A 343 -21.35 13.18 -6.87
N LEU A 344 -20.13 12.69 -6.62
CA LEU A 344 -19.66 12.41 -5.26
C LEU A 344 -19.62 13.66 -4.37
N ASP A 345 -19.43 14.81 -4.96
CA ASP A 345 -19.44 16.13 -4.29
C ASP A 345 -20.84 16.59 -3.87
N GLY A 346 -21.90 15.95 -4.36
CA GLY A 346 -23.29 16.22 -4.02
C GLY A 346 -23.94 15.20 -3.08
N ASP A 347 -23.25 14.10 -2.74
CA ASP A 347 -23.80 13.02 -1.92
C ASP A 347 -22.76 12.58 -0.87
N GLN A 348 -22.98 13.01 0.38
CA GLN A 348 -22.05 12.72 1.48
C GLN A 348 -21.86 11.22 1.72
N ALA A 349 -22.93 10.43 1.63
CA ALA A 349 -22.86 8.99 1.89
C ALA A 349 -22.02 8.28 0.80
N LYS A 350 -22.23 8.63 -0.45
CA LYS A 350 -21.42 8.13 -1.57
C LYS A 350 -19.97 8.62 -1.50
N CYS A 351 -19.77 9.89 -1.18
CA CYS A 351 -18.43 10.46 -1.00
C CYS A 351 -17.66 9.69 0.07
N MET A 352 -18.26 9.45 1.24
CA MET A 352 -17.64 8.65 2.30
C MET A 352 -17.38 7.21 1.88
N ALA A 353 -18.32 6.57 1.18
CA ALA A 353 -18.10 5.23 0.65
C ALA A 353 -16.90 5.17 -0.30
N ALA A 354 -16.77 6.15 -1.21
CA ALA A 354 -15.66 6.27 -2.12
C ALA A 354 -14.31 6.47 -1.38
N ILE A 355 -14.30 7.32 -0.34
CA ILE A 355 -13.11 7.55 0.51
C ILE A 355 -12.71 6.27 1.24
N MET A 356 -13.64 5.58 1.88
CA MET A 356 -13.36 4.35 2.62
C MET A 356 -12.90 3.22 1.68
N TYR A 357 -13.46 3.15 0.49
CA TYR A 357 -13.03 2.23 -0.55
C TYR A 357 -11.61 2.55 -1.03
N GLU A 358 -11.33 3.82 -1.36
CA GLU A 358 -9.99 4.23 -1.78
C GLU A 358 -8.95 3.99 -0.69
N ARG A 359 -9.28 4.26 0.58
CA ARG A 359 -8.42 3.94 1.73
C ARG A 359 -8.08 2.46 1.80
N GLN A 360 -9.05 1.59 1.57
CA GLN A 360 -8.86 0.14 1.60
C GLN A 360 -7.92 -0.33 0.49
N ILE A 361 -8.03 0.23 -0.71
CA ILE A 361 -7.20 -0.12 -1.88
C ILE A 361 -5.81 0.50 -1.74
N GLU A 362 -5.74 1.80 -1.52
CA GLU A 362 -4.49 2.55 -1.47
C GLU A 362 -3.60 2.12 -0.31
N LEU A 363 -4.18 1.88 0.86
CA LEU A 363 -3.46 1.53 2.08
C LEU A 363 -3.47 0.02 2.41
N ALA A 364 -3.84 -0.82 1.44
CA ALA A 364 -3.81 -2.27 1.62
C ALA A 364 -2.44 -2.74 2.12
N TYR A 365 -2.40 -3.63 3.11
CA TYR A 365 -1.20 -4.17 3.74
C TYR A 365 -0.29 -3.15 4.46
N GLU A 366 -0.81 -1.95 4.77
CA GLU A 366 -0.09 -0.95 5.55
C GLU A 366 -0.60 -0.82 7.01
N GLY A 367 -1.38 -1.78 7.46
CA GLY A 367 -1.86 -1.85 8.86
C GLY A 367 -2.98 -0.88 9.22
N LYS A 368 -3.62 -0.21 8.23
CA LYS A 368 -4.61 0.85 8.49
C LYS A 368 -6.06 0.35 8.56
N ARG A 369 -6.39 -0.70 7.83
CA ARG A 369 -7.78 -1.17 7.69
C ARG A 369 -8.42 -1.57 9.02
N PHE A 370 -7.68 -2.21 9.89
CA PHE A 370 -8.19 -2.64 11.20
C PHE A 370 -8.64 -1.44 12.04
N ASP A 371 -7.85 -0.36 12.06
CA ASP A 371 -8.20 0.86 12.78
C ASP A 371 -9.36 1.58 12.12
N ASP A 372 -9.44 1.62 10.78
CA ASP A 372 -10.57 2.17 10.07
C ASP A 372 -11.87 1.44 10.41
N MET A 373 -11.87 0.11 10.42
CA MET A 373 -13.05 -0.69 10.78
C MET A 373 -13.49 -0.44 12.23
N ARG A 374 -12.54 -0.35 13.16
CA ARG A 374 -12.85 -0.08 14.57
C ARG A 374 -13.41 1.33 14.79
N ARG A 375 -12.75 2.36 14.27
CA ARG A 375 -13.16 3.74 14.48
C ARG A 375 -14.50 4.09 13.82
N TRP A 376 -14.83 3.44 12.72
CA TRP A 376 -16.11 3.51 12.04
C TRP A 376 -17.13 2.47 12.53
N MET A 377 -16.76 1.64 13.52
CA MET A 377 -17.62 0.64 14.16
C MET A 377 -18.20 -0.38 13.19
N LEU A 378 -17.46 -0.72 12.15
CA LEU A 378 -17.95 -1.63 11.10
C LEU A 378 -18.12 -3.08 11.58
N PHE A 379 -17.54 -3.45 12.75
CA PHE A 379 -17.73 -4.76 13.36
C PHE A 379 -19.08 -4.92 14.07
N ASP A 380 -19.73 -3.82 14.44
CA ASP A 380 -20.99 -3.79 15.16
C ASP A 380 -22.18 -3.59 14.19
N GLY A 381 -22.03 -4.01 12.92
CA GLY A 381 -23.05 -3.86 11.89
C GLY A 381 -22.92 -2.59 11.07
N GLY A 382 -21.84 -1.86 11.29
CA GLY A 382 -21.53 -0.66 10.54
C GLY A 382 -22.35 0.58 10.94
N ILE A 383 -22.19 1.61 10.16
CA ILE A 383 -22.91 2.88 10.27
C ILE A 383 -23.88 2.98 9.10
#